data_9f645fac37819cc64ce770c58e8448b7
#
_entry.id   9f645fac37819cc64ce770c58e8448b7
#
_cell.length_a   1.000
_cell.length_b   1.000
_cell.length_c   1.000
_cell.angle_alpha   90.00
_cell.angle_beta   90.00
_cell.angle_gamma   90.00
#
_symmetry.space_group_name_H-M   'P 1'
#
loop_
_entity.id
_entity.type
_entity.pdbx_description
1 polymer ?
#
loop_
_entity_poly.entity_id
_entity_poly.type
_entity_poly.pdbx_seq_one_letter_code
_entity_poly.pdbx_strand_id
1 'polypeptide(L)'
;ECFIGTGQLVDYLENEEAFKQEAMLWADGDEETLELVNQLTPNNVTMEHITARNTIMQKYGYDMMVNGSDYNLVATIIFNPNYSIVDWINYFKRDMSVYLDFFASEEFASFSLIGRSDYQVPYYNINGDMDYQTNYKLAQEYFEEVNAPYKQMFIMENMTHGLLESDSDGFSEIVHQIAKTERER
;
A
#
# COMPACT_ATOMS: atom_id res chain seq x y z
N GLU A 1 6.07 24.23 2.01
CA GLU A 1 5.07 23.17 1.74
C GLU A 1 5.68 22.15 0.79
N CYS A 2 5.46 20.86 1.06
CA CYS A 2 5.89 19.75 0.19
C CYS A 2 4.80 18.68 0.14
N PHE A 3 4.85 17.82 -0.86
CA PHE A 3 4.06 16.60 -0.93
C PHE A 3 4.90 15.42 -0.41
N ILE A 4 4.30 14.56 0.40
CA ILE A 4 4.91 13.33 0.89
C ILE A 4 3.95 12.19 0.59
N GLY A 5 4.31 11.33 -0.35
CA GLY A 5 3.61 10.07 -0.63
C GLY A 5 4.21 8.92 0.19
N THR A 6 3.36 8.03 0.69
CA THR A 6 3.80 6.81 1.38
C THR A 6 3.02 5.63 0.84
N GLY A 7 3.69 4.57 0.42
CA GLY A 7 3.04 3.39 -0.17
C GLY A 7 2.04 3.81 -1.25
N GLN A 8 2.47 4.59 -2.22
CA GLN A 8 1.57 5.28 -3.15
C GLN A 8 1.09 4.36 -4.27
N LEU A 9 -0.23 4.21 -4.40
CA LEU A 9 -0.82 3.62 -5.61
C LEU A 9 -0.59 4.56 -6.80
N VAL A 10 0.02 4.04 -7.86
CA VAL A 10 0.32 4.79 -9.08
C VAL A 10 -0.75 4.59 -10.14
N ASP A 11 -1.05 3.36 -10.45
CA ASP A 11 -2.10 2.95 -11.39
C ASP A 11 -2.74 1.67 -10.84
N TYR A 12 -4.06 1.67 -10.79
CA TYR A 12 -4.76 0.55 -10.16
C TYR A 12 -4.63 -0.74 -10.99
N LEU A 13 -4.89 -0.66 -12.28
CA LEU A 13 -4.86 -1.87 -13.13
C LEU A 13 -3.45 -2.41 -13.28
N GLU A 14 -2.46 -1.55 -13.49
CA GLU A 14 -1.06 -1.97 -13.57
C GLU A 14 -0.60 -2.57 -12.23
N ASN A 15 -1.05 -2.02 -11.09
CA ASN A 15 -0.77 -2.57 -9.77
C ASN A 15 -1.30 -4.01 -9.61
N GLU A 16 -2.55 -4.25 -9.99
CA GLU A 16 -3.16 -5.57 -9.86
C GLU A 16 -2.58 -6.59 -10.86
N GLU A 17 -2.25 -6.16 -12.06
CA GLU A 17 -1.55 -7.01 -13.04
C GLU A 17 -0.13 -7.35 -12.60
N ALA A 18 0.62 -6.38 -12.08
CA ALA A 18 1.96 -6.59 -11.52
C ALA A 18 1.90 -7.55 -10.32
N PHE A 19 0.93 -7.38 -9.42
CA PHE A 19 0.72 -8.30 -8.30
C PHE A 19 0.46 -9.73 -8.79
N LYS A 20 -0.41 -9.91 -9.77
CA LYS A 20 -0.72 -11.22 -10.33
C LYS A 20 0.52 -11.91 -10.93
N GLN A 21 1.36 -11.15 -11.63
CA GLN A 21 2.61 -11.66 -12.20
C GLN A 21 3.59 -12.09 -11.10
N GLU A 22 3.79 -11.29 -10.06
CA GLU A 22 4.64 -11.63 -8.92
C GLU A 22 4.10 -12.86 -8.17
N ALA A 23 2.79 -12.94 -7.95
CA ALA A 23 2.15 -14.08 -7.30
C ALA A 23 2.35 -15.40 -8.09
N MET A 24 2.33 -15.34 -9.41
CA MET A 24 2.67 -16.50 -10.27
C MET A 24 4.13 -16.94 -10.10
N LEU A 25 5.05 -15.98 -9.98
CA LEU A 25 6.47 -16.28 -9.75
C LEU A 25 6.69 -16.90 -8.36
N TRP A 26 6.02 -16.36 -7.33
CA TRP A 26 6.12 -16.91 -5.97
C TRP A 26 5.53 -18.31 -5.85
N ALA A 27 4.48 -18.59 -6.62
CA ALA A 27 3.85 -19.91 -6.62
C ALA A 27 4.81 -21.03 -7.01
N ASP A 28 5.72 -20.76 -7.97
CA ASP A 28 6.75 -21.72 -8.44
C ASP A 28 6.21 -23.17 -8.58
N GLY A 29 4.99 -23.31 -9.13
CA GLY A 29 4.32 -24.59 -9.32
C GLY A 29 3.49 -25.09 -8.12
N ASP A 30 3.36 -24.31 -7.04
CA ASP A 30 2.44 -24.62 -5.93
C ASP A 30 0.99 -24.49 -6.41
N GLU A 31 0.31 -25.64 -6.55
CA GLU A 31 -1.05 -25.72 -7.11
C GLU A 31 -2.06 -24.90 -6.28
N GLU A 32 -1.94 -24.88 -4.95
CA GLU A 32 -2.85 -24.12 -4.08
C GLU A 32 -2.74 -22.61 -4.36
N THR A 33 -1.53 -22.09 -4.49
CA THR A 33 -1.33 -20.67 -4.82
C THR A 33 -1.78 -20.36 -6.24
N LEU A 34 -1.56 -21.26 -7.21
CA LEU A 34 -2.04 -21.07 -8.59
C LEU A 34 -3.58 -21.01 -8.65
N GLU A 35 -4.29 -21.80 -7.83
CA GLU A 35 -5.75 -21.69 -7.71
C GLU A 35 -6.19 -20.32 -7.18
N LEU A 36 -5.46 -19.75 -6.19
CA LEU A 36 -5.72 -18.39 -5.71
C LEU A 36 -5.41 -17.33 -6.78
N VAL A 37 -4.31 -17.47 -7.51
CA VAL A 37 -3.95 -16.57 -8.63
C VAL A 37 -5.04 -16.53 -9.70
N ASN A 38 -5.70 -17.67 -9.96
CA ASN A 38 -6.81 -17.73 -10.91
C ASN A 38 -8.07 -16.95 -10.43
N GLN A 39 -8.19 -16.67 -9.13
CA GLN A 39 -9.26 -15.84 -8.57
C GLN A 39 -8.97 -14.34 -8.66
N LEU A 40 -7.73 -13.97 -9.00
CA LEU A 40 -7.35 -12.57 -9.18
C LEU A 40 -7.94 -12.02 -10.47
N THR A 41 -8.84 -11.08 -10.33
CA THR A 41 -9.57 -10.41 -11.41
C THR A 41 -9.33 -8.89 -11.38
N PRO A 42 -8.22 -8.39 -11.96
CA PRO A 42 -7.82 -6.98 -11.86
C PRO A 42 -8.93 -5.98 -12.26
N ASN A 43 -9.72 -6.35 -13.25
CA ASN A 43 -10.81 -5.49 -13.77
C ASN A 43 -12.15 -5.64 -13.03
N ASN A 44 -12.22 -6.48 -12.00
CA ASN A 44 -13.46 -6.73 -11.27
C ASN A 44 -13.17 -7.17 -9.84
N VAL A 45 -13.12 -6.22 -8.92
CA VAL A 45 -12.83 -6.49 -7.51
C VAL A 45 -14.01 -7.16 -6.85
N THR A 46 -13.82 -8.43 -6.49
CA THR A 46 -14.79 -9.23 -5.71
C THR A 46 -14.20 -9.58 -4.34
N MET A 47 -15.01 -10.10 -3.44
CA MET A 47 -14.50 -10.62 -2.17
C MET A 47 -13.54 -11.79 -2.37
N GLU A 48 -13.75 -12.61 -3.38
CA GLU A 48 -12.83 -13.68 -3.74
C GLU A 48 -11.49 -13.14 -4.15
N HIS A 49 -11.46 -12.10 -5.01
CA HIS A 49 -10.24 -11.41 -5.41
C HIS A 49 -9.47 -10.87 -4.20
N ILE A 50 -10.14 -10.11 -3.32
CA ILE A 50 -9.52 -9.52 -2.11
C ILE A 50 -8.98 -10.62 -1.19
N THR A 51 -9.75 -11.68 -0.98
CA THR A 51 -9.35 -12.79 -0.11
C THR A 51 -8.17 -13.55 -0.68
N ALA A 52 -8.19 -13.87 -1.97
CA ALA A 52 -7.09 -14.55 -2.65
C ALA A 52 -5.80 -13.72 -2.58
N ARG A 53 -5.88 -12.42 -2.87
CA ARG A 53 -4.77 -11.49 -2.82
C ARG A 53 -4.14 -11.44 -1.42
N ASN A 54 -4.95 -11.24 -0.39
CA ASN A 54 -4.48 -11.20 0.99
C ASN A 54 -3.87 -12.54 1.44
N THR A 55 -4.47 -13.67 1.05
CA THR A 55 -3.96 -15.01 1.38
C THR A 55 -2.60 -15.25 0.75
N ILE A 56 -2.41 -14.85 -0.52
CA ILE A 56 -1.13 -14.97 -1.22
C ILE A 56 -0.07 -14.10 -0.51
N MET A 57 -0.38 -12.82 -0.26
CA MET A 57 0.56 -11.92 0.43
C MET A 57 0.98 -12.47 1.79
N GLN A 58 0.01 -12.94 2.59
CA GLN A 58 0.30 -13.52 3.91
C GLN A 58 1.18 -14.77 3.80
N LYS A 59 0.88 -15.66 2.86
CA LYS A 59 1.64 -16.91 2.64
C LYS A 59 3.12 -16.64 2.32
N TYR A 60 3.40 -15.60 1.54
CA TYR A 60 4.76 -15.26 1.09
C TYR A 60 5.43 -14.16 1.92
N GLY A 61 4.80 -13.71 3.01
CA GLY A 61 5.40 -12.74 3.94
C GLY A 61 5.35 -11.29 3.46
N TYR A 62 4.47 -10.97 2.52
CA TYR A 62 4.24 -9.62 1.99
C TYR A 62 2.95 -8.99 2.54
N ASP A 63 2.53 -9.41 3.72
CA ASP A 63 1.37 -8.86 4.41
C ASP A 63 1.53 -7.36 4.67
N MET A 64 0.44 -6.69 5.06
CA MET A 64 0.44 -5.24 5.28
C MET A 64 1.54 -4.78 6.23
N MET A 65 1.84 -5.58 7.25
CA MET A 65 2.93 -5.32 8.18
C MET A 65 3.98 -6.43 8.12
N VAL A 66 5.22 -6.07 8.34
CA VAL A 66 6.33 -7.02 8.34
C VAL A 66 6.10 -8.10 9.42
N ASN A 67 6.32 -9.35 9.06
CA ASN A 67 6.26 -10.47 9.99
C ASN A 67 7.21 -10.25 11.17
N GLY A 68 6.66 -10.33 12.39
CA GLY A 68 7.42 -10.13 13.62
C GLY A 68 7.49 -8.68 14.10
N SER A 69 6.76 -7.73 13.44
CA SER A 69 6.57 -6.40 14.01
C SER A 69 5.81 -6.50 15.34
N ASP A 70 6.20 -5.68 16.32
CA ASP A 70 5.53 -5.61 17.64
C ASP A 70 4.15 -4.95 17.55
N TYR A 71 3.73 -4.52 16.36
CA TYR A 71 2.45 -3.87 16.15
C TYR A 71 1.29 -4.84 16.32
N ASN A 72 0.51 -4.61 17.36
CA ASN A 72 -0.70 -5.38 17.62
C ASN A 72 -1.94 -4.57 17.26
N LEU A 73 -2.42 -4.76 16.02
CA LEU A 73 -3.59 -4.07 15.50
C LEU A 73 -4.81 -4.19 16.45
N VAL A 74 -5.08 -5.39 16.98
CA VAL A 74 -6.22 -5.63 17.86
C VAL A 74 -6.07 -4.84 19.17
N ALA A 75 -4.88 -4.85 19.77
CA ALA A 75 -4.61 -4.09 20.99
C ALA A 75 -4.69 -2.58 20.72
N THR A 76 -4.10 -2.10 19.64
CA THR A 76 -4.14 -0.68 19.25
C THR A 76 -5.57 -0.22 19.01
N ILE A 77 -6.37 -1.04 18.40
CA ILE A 77 -7.79 -0.79 18.15
C ILE A 77 -8.55 -0.73 19.49
N ILE A 78 -8.49 -1.80 20.30
CA ILE A 78 -9.32 -1.95 21.53
C ILE A 78 -8.92 -0.91 22.60
N PHE A 79 -7.64 -0.60 22.72
CA PHE A 79 -7.14 0.32 23.74
C PHE A 79 -6.99 1.77 23.25
N ASN A 80 -7.43 2.08 22.04
CA ASN A 80 -7.39 3.44 21.52
C ASN A 80 -8.40 4.34 22.25
N PRO A 81 -7.94 5.37 22.98
CA PRO A 81 -8.81 6.22 23.78
C PRO A 81 -9.76 7.10 22.96
N ASN A 82 -9.54 7.20 21.64
CA ASN A 82 -10.39 7.97 20.73
C ASN A 82 -11.62 7.21 20.24
N TYR A 83 -11.72 5.91 20.55
CA TYR A 83 -12.85 5.08 20.15
C TYR A 83 -13.58 4.52 21.37
N SER A 84 -14.91 4.60 21.33
CA SER A 84 -15.79 3.98 22.31
C SER A 84 -16.12 2.53 21.95
N ILE A 85 -16.67 1.78 22.89
CA ILE A 85 -17.19 0.42 22.62
C ILE A 85 -18.25 0.45 21.52
N VAL A 86 -19.05 1.51 21.43
CA VAL A 86 -20.09 1.66 20.40
C VAL A 86 -19.46 1.80 19.02
N ASP A 87 -18.34 2.55 18.90
CA ASP A 87 -17.61 2.69 17.63
C ASP A 87 -17.09 1.34 17.16
N TRP A 88 -16.61 0.51 18.09
CA TRP A 88 -16.14 -0.85 17.78
C TRP A 88 -17.29 -1.76 17.32
N ILE A 89 -18.43 -1.73 18.00
CA ILE A 89 -19.61 -2.48 17.60
C ILE A 89 -20.03 -2.08 16.18
N ASN A 90 -20.03 -0.78 15.88
CA ASN A 90 -20.38 -0.28 14.55
C ASN A 90 -19.34 -0.68 13.50
N TYR A 91 -18.05 -0.66 13.83
CA TYR A 91 -16.98 -1.10 12.94
C TYR A 91 -17.14 -2.57 12.52
N PHE A 92 -17.42 -3.46 13.49
CA PHE A 92 -17.62 -4.90 13.19
C PHE A 92 -18.96 -5.22 12.51
N LYS A 93 -19.95 -4.33 12.65
CA LYS A 93 -21.25 -4.46 11.98
C LYS A 93 -21.35 -3.72 10.66
N ARG A 94 -20.28 -3.02 10.25
CA ARG A 94 -20.31 -2.25 9.01
C ARG A 94 -20.70 -3.09 7.81
N ASP A 95 -21.49 -2.51 6.95
CA ASP A 95 -21.79 -3.07 5.64
C ASP A 95 -20.55 -2.91 4.73
N MET A 96 -20.03 -4.03 4.26
CA MET A 96 -18.87 -4.03 3.35
C MET A 96 -19.28 -3.78 1.89
N SER A 97 -20.57 -3.74 1.57
CA SER A 97 -21.01 -3.49 0.20
C SER A 97 -20.53 -2.15 -0.33
N VAL A 98 -20.59 -1.09 0.49
CA VAL A 98 -20.08 0.24 0.11
C VAL A 98 -18.61 0.22 -0.24
N TYR A 99 -17.81 -0.56 0.51
CA TYR A 99 -16.39 -0.74 0.23
C TYR A 99 -16.17 -1.45 -1.10
N LEU A 100 -16.90 -2.54 -1.34
CA LEU A 100 -16.83 -3.30 -2.58
C LEU A 100 -17.32 -2.48 -3.77
N ASP A 101 -18.42 -1.76 -3.62
CA ASP A 101 -18.95 -0.88 -4.67
C ASP A 101 -17.94 0.22 -5.06
N PHE A 102 -17.21 0.77 -4.07
CA PHE A 102 -16.15 1.74 -4.35
C PHE A 102 -15.00 1.12 -5.15
N PHE A 103 -14.46 -0.03 -4.69
CA PHE A 103 -13.34 -0.68 -5.38
C PHE A 103 -13.72 -1.29 -6.73
N ALA A 104 -14.99 -1.63 -6.93
CA ALA A 104 -15.52 -2.10 -8.21
C ALA A 104 -16.00 -0.96 -9.13
N SER A 105 -15.92 0.30 -8.67
CA SER A 105 -16.33 1.44 -9.47
C SER A 105 -15.39 1.69 -10.65
N GLU A 106 -15.95 2.20 -11.75
CA GLU A 106 -15.16 2.57 -12.92
C GLU A 106 -14.14 3.69 -12.60
N GLU A 107 -14.51 4.61 -11.71
CA GLU A 107 -13.65 5.69 -11.24
C GLU A 107 -12.41 5.16 -10.53
N PHE A 108 -12.55 4.14 -9.66
CA PHE A 108 -11.41 3.53 -8.99
C PHE A 108 -10.60 2.65 -9.93
N ALA A 109 -11.26 1.83 -10.76
CA ALA A 109 -10.60 0.98 -11.73
C ALA A 109 -9.79 1.78 -12.78
N SER A 110 -10.20 3.02 -13.07
CA SER A 110 -9.49 3.95 -13.97
C SER A 110 -8.51 4.88 -13.25
N PHE A 111 -8.28 4.69 -11.94
CA PHE A 111 -7.32 5.53 -11.21
C PHE A 111 -5.92 5.35 -11.76
N SER A 112 -5.31 6.47 -12.18
CA SER A 112 -3.94 6.52 -12.67
C SER A 112 -3.31 7.88 -12.41
N LEU A 113 -2.06 7.86 -11.96
CA LEU A 113 -1.17 9.02 -11.88
C LEU A 113 -0.26 9.15 -13.10
N ILE A 114 -0.24 8.15 -13.98
CA ILE A 114 0.59 8.16 -15.19
C ILE A 114 0.21 9.36 -16.06
N GLY A 115 1.23 10.14 -16.46
CA GLY A 115 1.04 11.39 -17.18
C GLY A 115 0.55 12.57 -16.33
N ARG A 116 0.52 12.42 -14.99
CA ARG A 116 0.19 13.48 -14.02
C ARG A 116 1.34 13.68 -13.04
N SER A 117 2.52 13.90 -13.59
CA SER A 117 3.79 13.92 -12.83
C SER A 117 4.32 15.33 -12.53
N ASP A 118 3.62 16.40 -12.91
CA ASP A 118 4.03 17.78 -12.67
C ASP A 118 3.56 18.29 -11.30
N TYR A 119 4.50 18.51 -10.39
CA TYR A 119 4.27 19.04 -9.06
C TYR A 119 4.84 20.45 -8.93
N GLN A 120 4.06 21.35 -8.31
CA GLN A 120 4.49 22.73 -8.04
C GLN A 120 5.21 22.90 -6.69
N VAL A 121 5.29 21.83 -5.93
CA VAL A 121 5.95 21.76 -4.61
C VAL A 121 6.96 20.62 -4.62
N PRO A 122 7.94 20.61 -3.69
CA PRO A 122 8.84 19.47 -3.53
C PRO A 122 8.07 18.17 -3.33
N TYR A 123 8.51 17.11 -3.99
CA TYR A 123 7.92 15.78 -3.96
C TYR A 123 8.82 14.78 -3.24
N TYR A 124 8.30 14.18 -2.20
CA TYR A 124 8.94 13.09 -1.47
C TYR A 124 8.11 11.83 -1.58
N ASN A 125 8.77 10.67 -1.67
CA ASN A 125 8.09 9.38 -1.63
C ASN A 125 8.83 8.46 -0.64
N ILE A 126 8.08 7.75 0.21
CA ILE A 126 8.60 6.79 1.19
C ILE A 126 7.95 5.45 0.90
N ASN A 127 8.73 4.46 0.48
CA ASN A 127 8.24 3.12 0.16
C ASN A 127 9.06 2.04 0.84
N GLY A 128 8.41 0.90 1.11
CA GLY A 128 9.10 -0.33 1.43
C GLY A 128 9.51 -1.08 0.16
N ASP A 129 10.66 -1.74 0.16
CA ASP A 129 11.14 -2.53 -0.97
C ASP A 129 10.41 -3.88 -1.13
N MET A 130 9.57 -4.23 -0.15
CA MET A 130 8.70 -5.40 -0.15
C MET A 130 7.21 -5.01 -0.20
N ASP A 131 6.89 -3.77 -0.58
CA ASP A 131 5.50 -3.33 -0.73
C ASP A 131 4.91 -3.84 -2.05
N TYR A 132 4.07 -4.88 -1.93
CA TYR A 132 3.27 -5.41 -3.02
C TYR A 132 1.77 -5.10 -2.85
N GLN A 133 1.40 -4.37 -1.80
CA GLN A 133 0.04 -3.82 -1.66
C GLN A 133 -0.16 -2.71 -2.69
N THR A 134 0.79 -1.80 -2.76
CA THR A 134 0.95 -0.80 -3.81
C THR A 134 2.36 -0.97 -4.37
N ASN A 135 2.47 -1.63 -5.49
CA ASN A 135 3.73 -2.18 -5.99
C ASN A 135 4.86 -1.12 -6.02
N TYR A 136 5.89 -1.35 -5.23
CA TYR A 136 7.00 -0.42 -5.06
C TYR A 136 7.78 -0.14 -6.35
N LYS A 137 7.82 -1.11 -7.28
CA LYS A 137 8.48 -0.93 -8.58
C LYS A 137 7.75 0.11 -9.43
N LEU A 138 6.40 0.06 -9.45
CA LEU A 138 5.58 1.07 -10.12
C LEU A 138 5.76 2.44 -9.47
N ALA A 139 5.86 2.50 -8.15
CA ALA A 139 6.13 3.76 -7.45
C ALA A 139 7.52 4.33 -7.79
N GLN A 140 8.54 3.47 -7.96
CA GLN A 140 9.88 3.90 -8.42
C GLN A 140 9.85 4.40 -9.87
N GLU A 141 9.19 3.68 -10.77
CA GLU A 141 9.04 4.07 -12.18
C GLU A 141 8.32 5.42 -12.29
N TYR A 142 7.21 5.59 -11.57
CA TYR A 142 6.50 6.87 -11.53
C TYR A 142 7.38 8.00 -10.96
N PHE A 143 8.16 7.72 -9.91
CA PHE A 143 9.06 8.71 -9.32
C PHE A 143 10.07 9.24 -10.33
N GLU A 144 10.56 8.43 -11.26
CA GLU A 144 11.46 8.89 -12.32
C GLU A 144 10.78 9.92 -13.25
N GLU A 145 9.49 9.75 -13.51
CA GLU A 145 8.70 10.67 -14.33
C GLU A 145 8.32 11.98 -13.61
N VAL A 146 8.35 11.98 -12.28
CA VAL A 146 7.98 13.16 -11.48
C VAL A 146 8.87 14.35 -11.83
N ASN A 147 8.23 15.45 -12.22
CA ASN A 147 8.80 16.76 -12.43
C ASN A 147 8.36 17.68 -11.28
N ALA A 148 9.30 18.03 -10.41
CA ALA A 148 9.06 18.86 -9.23
C ALA A 148 10.26 19.79 -8.98
N PRO A 149 10.08 20.91 -8.25
CA PRO A 149 11.20 21.80 -7.87
C PRO A 149 12.33 21.08 -7.12
N TYR A 150 11.98 20.01 -6.46
CA TYR A 150 12.87 19.03 -5.82
C TYR A 150 12.15 17.72 -5.68
N LYS A 151 12.87 16.60 -5.84
CA LYS A 151 12.29 15.28 -5.55
C LYS A 151 13.29 14.38 -4.84
N GLN A 152 12.82 13.57 -3.92
CA GLN A 152 13.60 12.54 -3.23
C GLN A 152 12.75 11.36 -2.88
N MET A 153 13.27 10.14 -3.12
CA MET A 153 12.68 8.89 -2.71
C MET A 153 13.47 8.27 -1.57
N PHE A 154 12.76 7.75 -0.59
CA PHE A 154 13.30 6.97 0.51
C PHE A 154 12.79 5.54 0.40
N ILE A 155 13.68 4.58 0.43
CA ILE A 155 13.35 3.15 0.46
C ILE A 155 13.67 2.62 1.85
N MET A 156 12.66 2.08 2.52
CA MET A 156 12.82 1.35 3.78
C MET A 156 13.03 -0.13 3.46
N GLU A 157 14.25 -0.61 3.74
CA GLU A 157 14.66 -1.98 3.40
C GLU A 157 13.90 -3.02 4.24
N ASN A 158 13.49 -4.11 3.60
CA ASN A 158 12.72 -5.21 4.18
C ASN A 158 11.36 -4.78 4.77
N MET A 159 10.78 -3.68 4.28
CA MET A 159 9.49 -3.17 4.73
C MET A 159 8.41 -3.43 3.68
N THR A 160 7.25 -3.85 4.17
CA THR A 160 6.02 -3.98 3.41
C THR A 160 5.23 -2.66 3.43
N HIS A 161 3.93 -2.69 3.15
CA HIS A 161 3.10 -1.48 3.02
C HIS A 161 2.95 -0.66 4.32
N GLY A 162 2.81 -1.32 5.45
CA GLY A 162 2.62 -0.67 6.76
C GLY A 162 3.92 -0.18 7.37
N LEU A 163 4.54 0.82 6.78
CA LEU A 163 5.85 1.35 7.16
C LEU A 163 5.86 1.91 8.59
N LEU A 164 4.89 2.77 8.90
CA LEU A 164 4.77 3.42 10.21
C LEU A 164 4.51 2.39 11.33
N GLU A 165 3.70 1.39 11.04
CA GLU A 165 3.33 0.35 11.98
C GLU A 165 4.47 -0.65 12.19
N SER A 166 5.26 -0.90 11.16
CA SER A 166 6.36 -1.88 11.20
C SER A 166 7.65 -1.29 11.79
N ASP A 167 7.97 -0.03 11.46
CA ASP A 167 9.14 0.70 11.95
C ASP A 167 8.85 2.19 12.13
N SER A 168 8.19 2.52 13.24
CA SER A 168 7.80 3.90 13.56
C SER A 168 8.99 4.84 13.74
N ASP A 169 10.10 4.34 14.27
CA ASP A 169 11.30 5.14 14.53
C ASP A 169 12.00 5.49 13.22
N GLY A 170 12.26 4.49 12.35
CA GLY A 170 12.85 4.71 11.04
C GLY A 170 11.98 5.60 10.15
N PHE A 171 10.66 5.39 10.15
CA PHE A 171 9.74 6.26 9.43
C PHE A 171 9.78 7.72 9.95
N SER A 172 9.79 7.90 11.27
CA SER A 172 9.87 9.22 11.90
C SER A 172 11.21 9.93 11.59
N GLU A 173 12.32 9.20 11.55
CA GLU A 173 13.61 9.75 11.16
C GLU A 173 13.58 10.31 9.72
N ILE A 174 12.97 9.58 8.78
CA ILE A 174 12.80 10.05 7.40
C ILE A 174 11.97 11.33 7.36
N VAL A 175 10.84 11.36 8.07
CA VAL A 175 9.97 12.57 8.13
C VAL A 175 10.72 13.77 8.73
N HIS A 176 11.51 13.55 9.78
CA HIS A 176 12.37 14.60 10.36
C HIS A 176 13.43 15.10 9.37
N GLN A 177 14.04 14.19 8.60
CA GLN A 177 14.99 14.56 7.56
C GLN A 177 14.33 15.42 6.47
N ILE A 178 13.14 15.05 6.00
CA ILE A 178 12.34 15.85 5.05
C ILE A 178 12.07 17.25 5.63
N ALA A 179 11.58 17.31 6.87
CA ALA A 179 11.27 18.57 7.52
C ALA A 179 12.52 19.47 7.69
N LYS A 180 13.68 18.89 7.93
CA LYS A 180 14.96 19.63 7.97
C LYS A 180 15.34 20.17 6.60
N THR A 181 15.30 19.31 5.57
CA THR A 181 15.60 19.69 4.18
C THR A 181 14.73 20.85 3.73
N GLU A 182 13.44 20.83 4.03
CA GLU A 182 12.50 21.89 3.65
C GLU A 182 12.71 23.22 4.42
N ARG A 183 13.33 23.19 5.59
CA ARG A 183 13.68 24.42 6.33
C ARG A 183 14.97 25.06 5.83
N GLU A 184 15.86 24.27 5.26
CA GLU A 184 17.18 24.71 4.77
C GLU A 184 17.13 25.18 3.31
N ARG A 185 16.05 24.89 2.61
CA ARG A 185 15.76 25.34 1.24
C ARG A 185 15.12 26.72 1.21
#